data_61fd393009e2501a9f4378945eb4736a
#
_entry.id   61fd393009e2501a9f4378945eb4736a
#
_cell.length_a   1.000
_cell.length_b   1.000
_cell.length_c   1.000
_cell.angle_alpha   90.00
_cell.angle_beta   90.00
_cell.angle_gamma   90.00
#
_symmetry.space_group_name_H-M   'P 1'
#
loop_
_entity.id
_entity.type
_entity.pdbx_description
1 polymer ?
#
loop_
_entity_poly.entity_id
_entity_poly.type
_entity_poly.pdbx_seq_one_letter_code
_entity_poly.pdbx_strand_id
1 'polypeptide(L)'
;MALIKTEDWWACWLGISLFVIGLSGIITTVPKPSLWEMNPFDSFSVDGFVSYLLLMVIAVILFSIGIKLIQGKLSSFIPAFFLFSILGLAAQIISKQHFISTYGLEYVLWALIIGLIISNTIGVPKFLKPAIKTEMYIKTGLVLLGAEILFARILNLGIQGLFLAWGVTPIVLFIMYKYGTSVLKLDKTLTVIMAAATSVCGVSAAIAVAAATKARKELLTLTISI
;
A
#
# COMPACT_ATOMS: atom_id res chain seq x y z
N MET A 1 -25.36 5.07 -10.82
CA MET A 1 -24.81 6.13 -9.91
C MET A 1 -24.07 5.61 -8.66
N ALA A 2 -24.27 4.36 -8.22
CA ALA A 2 -23.54 3.78 -7.08
C ALA A 2 -22.03 3.54 -7.35
N LEU A 3 -21.65 3.15 -8.57
CA LEU A 3 -20.27 2.83 -8.94
C LEU A 3 -19.28 4.00 -8.83
N ILE A 4 -19.74 5.24 -9.04
CA ILE A 4 -18.88 6.44 -8.99
C ILE A 4 -18.58 6.90 -7.56
N LYS A 5 -19.26 6.34 -6.54
CA LYS A 5 -19.07 6.72 -5.13
C LYS A 5 -18.25 5.73 -4.31
N THR A 6 -17.75 4.65 -4.91
CA THR A 6 -16.94 3.65 -4.21
C THR A 6 -15.45 3.95 -4.35
N GLU A 7 -14.69 3.77 -3.28
CA GLU A 7 -13.23 3.99 -3.27
C GLU A 7 -12.52 3.07 -4.27
N ASP A 8 -13.06 1.87 -4.52
CA ASP A 8 -12.47 0.87 -5.44
C ASP A 8 -12.45 1.35 -6.89
N TRP A 9 -13.56 1.90 -7.38
CA TRP A 9 -13.63 2.44 -8.73
C TRP A 9 -12.72 3.66 -8.91
N TRP A 10 -12.66 4.52 -7.89
CA TRP A 10 -11.74 5.66 -7.93
C TRP A 10 -10.28 5.22 -7.95
N ALA A 11 -9.90 4.19 -7.20
CA ALA A 11 -8.56 3.64 -7.26
C ALA A 11 -8.19 3.14 -8.67
N CYS A 12 -9.13 2.46 -9.36
CA CYS A 12 -8.94 2.05 -10.75
C CYS A 12 -8.77 3.26 -11.69
N TRP A 13 -9.65 4.25 -11.60
CA TRP A 13 -9.56 5.44 -12.45
C TRP A 13 -8.27 6.23 -12.21
N LEU A 14 -7.86 6.38 -10.96
CA LEU A 14 -6.62 7.04 -10.59
C LEU A 14 -5.40 6.29 -11.13
N GLY A 15 -5.38 4.96 -11.01
CA GLY A 15 -4.31 4.13 -11.55
C GLY A 15 -4.20 4.23 -13.06
N ILE A 16 -5.32 4.13 -13.78
CA ILE A 16 -5.36 4.27 -15.25
C ILE A 16 -4.92 5.69 -15.65
N SER A 17 -5.38 6.73 -14.95
CA SER A 17 -5.00 8.12 -15.25
C SER A 17 -3.50 8.33 -15.07
N LEU A 18 -2.91 7.84 -13.97
CA LEU A 18 -1.47 7.92 -13.74
C LEU A 18 -0.67 7.14 -14.79
N PHE A 19 -1.16 5.97 -15.20
CA PHE A 19 -0.55 5.19 -16.27
C PHE A 19 -0.53 5.94 -17.60
N VAL A 20 -1.66 6.52 -18.00
CA VAL A 20 -1.77 7.32 -19.24
C VAL A 20 -0.84 8.54 -19.18
N ILE A 21 -0.77 9.22 -18.02
CA ILE A 21 0.16 10.35 -17.82
C ILE A 21 1.61 9.88 -17.92
N GLY A 22 1.94 8.71 -17.37
CA GLY A 22 3.26 8.10 -17.53
C GLY A 22 3.62 7.82 -18.98
N LEU A 23 2.68 7.32 -19.77
CA LEU A 23 2.88 7.07 -21.20
C LEU A 23 3.00 8.36 -22.03
N SER A 24 2.44 9.48 -21.58
CA SER A 24 2.48 10.76 -22.31
C SER A 24 3.88 11.39 -22.39
N GLY A 25 4.88 10.85 -21.68
CA GLY A 25 6.24 11.37 -21.65
C GLY A 25 6.41 12.67 -20.84
N ILE A 26 5.38 13.09 -20.09
CA ILE A 26 5.46 14.26 -19.19
C ILE A 26 6.49 13.99 -18.08
N ILE A 27 6.59 12.75 -17.65
CA ILE A 27 7.58 12.29 -16.68
C ILE A 27 8.64 11.51 -17.44
N THR A 28 9.72 12.19 -17.80
CA THR A 28 10.80 11.60 -18.59
C THR A 28 11.76 10.73 -17.79
N THR A 29 11.88 10.98 -16.49
CA THR A 29 12.76 10.24 -15.59
C THR A 29 11.98 9.73 -14.40
N VAL A 30 12.16 8.44 -14.08
CA VAL A 30 11.57 7.88 -12.86
C VAL A 30 12.29 8.49 -11.66
N PRO A 31 11.61 9.20 -10.76
CA PRO A 31 12.23 9.88 -9.64
C PRO A 31 12.63 8.86 -8.56
N LYS A 32 13.71 8.13 -8.80
CA LYS A 32 14.27 7.18 -7.81
C LYS A 32 15.53 7.79 -7.22
N PRO A 33 15.68 7.84 -5.88
CA PRO A 33 16.93 8.24 -5.26
C PRO A 33 18.06 7.30 -5.69
N SER A 34 19.22 7.88 -6.01
CA SER A 34 20.46 7.14 -6.26
C SER A 34 21.15 6.77 -4.94
N LEU A 35 22.12 5.85 -5.01
CA LEU A 35 22.95 5.53 -3.85
C LEU A 35 23.78 6.75 -3.44
N TRP A 36 23.87 7.01 -2.15
CA TRP A 36 24.64 8.10 -1.57
C TRP A 36 25.46 7.61 -0.37
N GLU A 37 26.59 8.24 -0.10
CA GLU A 37 27.53 7.83 0.97
C GLU A 37 27.50 8.80 2.16
N MET A 38 27.83 10.05 1.95
CA MET A 38 27.97 11.03 3.03
C MET A 38 26.86 12.08 3.06
N ASN A 39 26.37 12.53 1.90
CA ASN A 39 25.36 13.57 1.81
C ASN A 39 24.04 13.06 1.25
N PRO A 40 22.94 13.14 2.01
CA PRO A 40 21.62 12.73 1.51
C PRO A 40 21.16 13.50 0.26
N PHE A 41 21.65 14.73 0.07
CA PHE A 41 21.31 15.56 -1.09
C PHE A 41 21.88 15.02 -2.40
N ASP A 42 22.94 14.23 -2.35
CA ASP A 42 23.52 13.57 -3.52
C ASP A 42 22.65 12.43 -4.06
N SER A 43 21.61 12.04 -3.29
CA SER A 43 20.66 10.99 -3.68
C SER A 43 19.77 11.40 -4.85
N PHE A 44 19.59 12.69 -5.11
CA PHE A 44 18.77 13.19 -6.23
C PHE A 44 19.60 14.06 -7.17
N SER A 45 19.52 13.75 -8.46
CA SER A 45 19.84 14.76 -9.48
C SER A 45 18.79 15.83 -9.49
N VAL A 46 19.12 17.03 -9.95
CA VAL A 46 18.16 18.15 -10.07
C VAL A 46 16.94 17.73 -10.88
N ASP A 47 17.13 17.04 -11.99
CA ASP A 47 16.05 16.53 -12.84
C ASP A 47 15.19 15.47 -12.14
N GLY A 48 15.79 14.59 -11.35
CA GLY A 48 15.09 13.60 -10.55
C GLY A 48 14.21 14.25 -9.46
N PHE A 49 14.71 15.32 -8.82
CA PHE A 49 13.95 16.05 -7.82
C PHE A 49 12.77 16.81 -8.44
N VAL A 50 12.99 17.46 -9.59
CA VAL A 50 11.91 18.14 -10.33
C VAL A 50 10.85 17.12 -10.77
N SER A 51 11.25 15.96 -11.28
CA SER A 51 10.33 14.89 -11.67
C SER A 51 9.52 14.35 -10.47
N TYR A 52 10.16 14.25 -9.28
CA TYR A 52 9.46 13.86 -8.05
C TYR A 52 8.40 14.89 -7.64
N LEU A 53 8.76 16.19 -7.67
CA LEU A 53 7.81 17.27 -7.36
C LEU A 53 6.64 17.28 -8.34
N LEU A 54 6.92 17.11 -9.63
CA LEU A 54 5.89 17.06 -10.67
C LEU A 54 4.93 15.90 -10.42
N LEU A 55 5.46 14.70 -10.17
CA LEU A 55 4.67 13.49 -9.87
C LEU A 55 3.84 13.69 -8.60
N MET A 56 4.42 14.30 -7.56
CA MET A 56 3.71 14.61 -6.31
C MET A 56 2.55 15.58 -6.56
N VAL A 57 2.75 16.63 -7.35
CA VAL A 57 1.69 17.60 -7.70
C VAL A 57 0.58 16.91 -8.50
N ILE A 58 0.93 16.10 -9.50
CA ILE A 58 -0.04 15.32 -10.28
C ILE A 58 -0.84 14.39 -9.36
N ALA A 59 -0.17 13.66 -8.47
CA ALA A 59 -0.82 12.77 -7.51
C ALA A 59 -1.76 13.55 -6.57
N VAL A 60 -1.31 14.69 -6.01
CA VAL A 60 -2.18 15.56 -5.17
C VAL A 60 -3.45 15.94 -5.91
N ILE A 61 -3.33 16.40 -7.18
CA ILE A 61 -4.50 16.81 -7.97
C ILE A 61 -5.45 15.64 -8.18
N LEU A 62 -4.93 14.51 -8.66
CA LEU A 62 -5.74 13.35 -8.98
C LEU A 62 -6.44 12.77 -7.73
N PHE A 63 -5.69 12.55 -6.64
CA PHE A 63 -6.27 12.05 -5.39
C PHE A 63 -7.25 13.05 -4.77
N SER A 64 -6.99 14.36 -4.89
CA SER A 64 -7.90 15.40 -4.42
C SER A 64 -9.24 15.36 -5.15
N ILE A 65 -9.25 15.14 -6.45
CA ILE A 65 -10.48 14.98 -7.24
C ILE A 65 -11.27 13.77 -6.73
N GLY A 66 -10.62 12.62 -6.57
CA GLY A 66 -11.25 11.40 -6.07
C GLY A 66 -11.87 11.59 -4.68
N ILE A 67 -11.11 12.16 -3.76
CA ILE A 67 -11.57 12.39 -2.37
C ILE A 67 -12.70 13.42 -2.31
N LYS A 68 -12.63 14.49 -3.09
CA LYS A 68 -13.69 15.49 -3.16
C LYS A 68 -15.03 14.87 -3.57
N LEU A 69 -15.01 13.94 -4.53
CA LEU A 69 -16.20 13.27 -5.04
C LEU A 69 -16.74 12.19 -4.10
N ILE A 70 -15.86 11.57 -3.30
CA ILE A 70 -16.26 10.53 -2.32
C ILE A 70 -16.70 11.16 -1.00
N GLN A 71 -15.95 12.12 -0.46
CA GLN A 71 -16.10 12.60 0.93
C GLN A 71 -16.45 14.09 1.06
N GLY A 72 -16.35 14.87 -0.01
CA GLY A 72 -16.72 16.30 -0.06
C GLY A 72 -15.79 17.28 0.67
N LYS A 73 -14.87 16.84 1.55
CA LYS A 73 -13.96 17.70 2.32
C LYS A 73 -12.52 17.57 1.85
N LEU A 74 -11.96 18.64 1.28
CA LEU A 74 -10.63 18.67 0.68
C LEU A 74 -9.59 19.46 1.49
N SER A 75 -10.03 20.45 2.31
CA SER A 75 -9.11 21.42 2.92
C SER A 75 -8.00 20.83 3.78
N SER A 76 -8.25 19.72 4.44
CA SER A 76 -7.27 19.07 5.31
C SER A 76 -6.46 17.96 4.60
N PHE A 77 -6.88 17.54 3.40
CA PHE A 77 -6.23 16.45 2.67
C PHE A 77 -4.91 16.91 2.04
N ILE A 78 -4.90 18.06 1.37
CA ILE A 78 -3.74 18.55 0.61
C ILE A 78 -2.48 18.69 1.49
N PRO A 79 -2.50 19.45 2.62
CA PRO A 79 -1.32 19.58 3.46
C PRO A 79 -0.91 18.24 4.11
N ALA A 80 -1.88 17.40 4.44
CA ALA A 80 -1.61 16.09 5.00
C ALA A 80 -0.94 15.15 3.98
N PHE A 81 -1.35 15.19 2.71
CA PHE A 81 -0.74 14.39 1.64
C PHE A 81 0.70 14.85 1.36
N PHE A 82 0.97 16.16 1.38
CA PHE A 82 2.32 16.68 1.23
C PHE A 82 3.25 16.16 2.32
N LEU A 83 2.84 16.23 3.58
CA LEU A 83 3.65 15.72 4.68
C LEU A 83 3.85 14.21 4.57
N PHE A 84 2.80 13.46 4.20
CA PHE A 84 2.88 12.02 3.99
C PHE A 84 3.88 11.67 2.86
N SER A 85 3.88 12.44 1.77
CA SER A 85 4.82 12.28 0.67
C SER A 85 6.27 12.58 1.09
N ILE A 86 6.48 13.61 1.93
CA ILE A 86 7.80 13.93 2.48
C ILE A 86 8.31 12.79 3.38
N LEU A 87 7.46 12.20 4.22
CA LEU A 87 7.84 11.05 5.04
C LEU A 87 8.21 9.83 4.19
N GLY A 88 7.46 9.58 3.12
CA GLY A 88 7.77 8.54 2.15
C GLY A 88 9.10 8.78 1.43
N LEU A 89 9.37 10.03 1.04
CA LEU A 89 10.64 10.43 0.44
C LEU A 89 11.81 10.24 1.41
N ALA A 90 11.64 10.63 2.67
CA ALA A 90 12.65 10.43 3.69
C ALA A 90 13.00 8.94 3.86
N ALA A 91 12.00 8.06 3.90
CA ALA A 91 12.22 6.61 3.96
C ALA A 91 13.00 6.09 2.74
N GLN A 92 12.69 6.60 1.54
CA GLN A 92 13.41 6.23 0.31
C GLN A 92 14.86 6.71 0.33
N ILE A 93 15.12 7.95 0.75
CA ILE A 93 16.48 8.50 0.86
C ILE A 93 17.30 7.69 1.86
N ILE A 94 16.77 7.39 3.04
CA ILE A 94 17.45 6.59 4.06
C ILE A 94 17.80 5.21 3.51
N SER A 95 16.90 4.54 2.82
CA SER A 95 17.13 3.20 2.27
C SER A 95 18.23 3.15 1.20
N LYS A 96 18.53 4.29 0.56
CA LYS A 96 19.56 4.41 -0.49
C LYS A 96 20.93 4.82 0.03
N GLN A 97 21.08 4.99 1.33
CA GLN A 97 22.41 5.14 1.92
C GLN A 97 23.22 3.85 1.68
N HIS A 98 24.47 4.00 1.25
CA HIS A 98 25.32 2.89 0.76
C HIS A 98 25.39 1.72 1.76
N PHE A 99 25.66 2.00 3.04
CA PHE A 99 25.73 0.98 4.11
C PHE A 99 24.37 0.25 4.28
N ILE A 100 23.28 1.00 4.34
CA ILE A 100 21.92 0.47 4.51
C ILE A 100 21.52 -0.41 3.33
N SER A 101 21.79 0.05 2.12
CA SER A 101 21.49 -0.68 0.88
C SER A 101 22.28 -1.98 0.77
N THR A 102 23.54 -2.03 1.26
CA THR A 102 24.37 -3.23 1.24
C THR A 102 23.79 -4.35 2.12
N TYR A 103 23.09 -4.00 3.20
CA TYR A 103 22.37 -4.98 4.03
C TYR A 103 20.98 -5.36 3.53
N GLY A 104 20.58 -4.85 2.36
CA GLY A 104 19.26 -5.16 1.79
C GLY A 104 18.08 -4.55 2.56
N LEU A 105 18.31 -3.52 3.38
CA LEU A 105 17.27 -2.84 4.16
C LEU A 105 16.50 -1.87 3.26
N GLU A 106 15.44 -2.39 2.62
CA GLU A 106 14.62 -1.65 1.68
C GLU A 106 13.78 -0.54 2.33
N TYR A 107 13.32 0.40 1.52
CA TYR A 107 12.55 1.58 1.97
C TYR A 107 11.30 1.24 2.78
N VAL A 108 10.69 0.08 2.55
CA VAL A 108 9.48 -0.37 3.26
C VAL A 108 9.74 -0.51 4.76
N LEU A 109 10.92 -1.05 5.14
CA LEU A 109 11.32 -1.15 6.54
C LEU A 109 11.45 0.23 7.19
N TRP A 110 12.08 1.18 6.50
CA TRP A 110 12.26 2.54 7.00
C TRP A 110 10.96 3.30 7.11
N ALA A 111 10.05 3.12 6.13
CA ALA A 111 8.71 3.68 6.21
C ALA A 111 7.93 3.14 7.43
N LEU A 112 8.06 1.84 7.71
CA LEU A 112 7.46 1.21 8.89
C LEU A 112 8.05 1.78 10.18
N ILE A 113 9.39 1.89 10.29
CA ILE A 113 10.08 2.43 11.47
C ILE A 113 9.64 3.89 11.72
N ILE A 114 9.65 4.74 10.69
CA ILE A 114 9.21 6.13 10.79
C ILE A 114 7.75 6.20 11.26
N GLY A 115 6.87 5.39 10.66
CA GLY A 115 5.47 5.31 11.04
C GLY A 115 5.27 4.87 12.49
N LEU A 116 5.99 3.85 12.96
CA LEU A 116 5.96 3.37 14.34
C LEU A 116 6.47 4.43 15.33
N ILE A 117 7.57 5.11 15.03
CA ILE A 117 8.10 6.19 15.87
C ILE A 117 7.05 7.29 16.02
N ILE A 118 6.48 7.77 14.92
CA ILE A 118 5.45 8.82 14.95
C ILE A 118 4.23 8.36 15.75
N SER A 119 3.75 7.16 15.48
CA SER A 119 2.55 6.62 16.13
C SER A 119 2.72 6.43 17.64
N ASN A 120 3.91 6.00 18.09
CA ASN A 120 4.16 5.71 19.51
C ASN A 120 4.65 6.93 20.31
N THR A 121 5.23 7.95 19.66
CA THR A 121 5.74 9.15 20.38
C THR A 121 4.71 10.27 20.43
N ILE A 122 4.20 10.68 19.26
CA ILE A 122 3.33 11.85 19.12
C ILE A 122 1.88 11.41 18.94
N GLY A 123 1.65 10.13 18.59
CA GLY A 123 0.38 9.64 18.07
C GLY A 123 0.13 10.16 16.64
N VAL A 124 -0.89 9.65 15.99
CA VAL A 124 -1.25 10.11 14.64
C VAL A 124 -1.91 11.49 14.73
N PRO A 125 -1.25 12.57 14.27
CA PRO A 125 -1.81 13.92 14.31
C PRO A 125 -3.16 13.99 13.59
N LYS A 126 -4.11 14.70 14.17
CA LYS A 126 -5.47 14.80 13.61
C LYS A 126 -5.50 15.31 12.16
N PHE A 127 -4.55 16.18 11.79
CA PHE A 127 -4.47 16.73 10.44
C PHE A 127 -3.92 15.73 9.39
N LEU A 128 -3.20 14.68 9.82
CA LEU A 128 -2.70 13.62 8.94
C LEU A 128 -3.77 12.56 8.61
N LYS A 129 -4.76 12.38 9.47
CA LYS A 129 -5.81 11.37 9.28
C LYS A 129 -6.52 11.42 7.92
N PRO A 130 -6.81 12.60 7.33
CA PRO A 130 -7.44 12.68 6.01
C PRO A 130 -6.58 12.10 4.87
N ALA A 131 -5.24 12.11 5.00
CA ALA A 131 -4.33 11.56 4.01
C ALA A 131 -4.08 10.05 4.17
N ILE A 132 -4.48 9.45 5.29
CA ILE A 132 -4.31 8.00 5.52
C ILE A 132 -5.44 7.26 4.79
N LYS A 133 -5.28 7.12 3.48
CA LYS A 133 -6.18 6.40 2.57
C LYS A 133 -5.48 5.16 2.01
N THR A 134 -5.03 4.32 2.91
CA THR A 134 -4.15 3.18 2.63
C THR A 134 -4.71 2.28 1.53
N GLU A 135 -5.99 1.93 1.60
CA GLU A 135 -6.62 1.06 0.59
C GLU A 135 -6.65 1.70 -0.80
N MET A 136 -6.98 2.98 -0.88
CA MET A 136 -7.02 3.70 -2.15
C MET A 136 -5.63 3.79 -2.79
N TYR A 137 -4.58 4.06 -2.00
CA TYR A 137 -3.19 4.11 -2.50
C TYR A 137 -2.70 2.75 -2.95
N ILE A 138 -2.94 1.70 -2.16
CA ILE A 138 -2.53 0.33 -2.51
C ILE A 138 -3.24 -0.12 -3.79
N LYS A 139 -4.54 0.06 -3.88
CA LYS A 139 -5.32 -0.34 -5.07
C LYS A 139 -4.90 0.43 -6.32
N THR A 140 -4.63 1.74 -6.19
CA THR A 140 -4.07 2.56 -7.29
C THR A 140 -2.69 2.05 -7.72
N GLY A 141 -1.82 1.76 -6.77
CA GLY A 141 -0.50 1.18 -7.03
C GLY A 141 -0.57 -0.19 -7.69
N LEU A 142 -1.52 -1.05 -7.30
CA LEU A 142 -1.73 -2.36 -7.92
C LEU A 142 -2.18 -2.25 -9.39
N VAL A 143 -2.99 -1.24 -9.72
CA VAL A 143 -3.37 -0.99 -11.13
C VAL A 143 -2.14 -0.60 -11.96
N LEU A 144 -1.27 0.28 -11.43
CA LEU A 144 -0.03 0.66 -12.10
C LEU A 144 0.92 -0.54 -12.25
N LEU A 145 1.07 -1.33 -11.21
CA LEU A 145 1.91 -2.53 -11.22
C LEU A 145 1.37 -3.57 -12.21
N GLY A 146 0.06 -3.74 -12.28
CA GLY A 146 -0.58 -4.61 -13.26
C GLY A 146 -0.35 -4.16 -14.71
N ALA A 147 -0.28 -2.85 -14.95
CA ALA A 147 0.02 -2.29 -16.27
C ALA A 147 1.51 -2.44 -16.66
N GLU A 148 2.42 -2.46 -15.68
CA GLU A 148 3.86 -2.67 -15.90
C GLU A 148 4.21 -4.13 -16.21
N ILE A 149 3.42 -5.07 -15.73
CA ILE A 149 3.67 -6.50 -15.94
C ILE A 149 3.38 -6.86 -17.38
N LEU A 150 4.45 -7.03 -18.16
CA LEU A 150 4.35 -7.54 -19.52
C LEU A 150 3.70 -8.93 -19.54
N PHE A 151 2.69 -9.11 -20.38
CA PHE A 151 1.96 -10.37 -20.52
C PHE A 151 2.88 -11.57 -20.78
N ALA A 152 4.00 -11.36 -21.50
CA ALA A 152 5.03 -12.38 -21.70
C ALA A 152 5.71 -12.84 -20.40
N ARG A 153 5.89 -11.96 -19.42
CA ARG A 153 6.43 -12.35 -18.11
C ARG A 153 5.41 -13.12 -17.28
N ILE A 154 4.13 -12.78 -17.41
CA ILE A 154 3.04 -13.55 -16.77
C ILE A 154 3.01 -14.96 -17.33
N LEU A 155 3.17 -15.16 -18.63
CA LEU A 155 3.21 -16.50 -19.23
C LEU A 155 4.42 -17.32 -18.76
N ASN A 156 5.59 -16.71 -18.61
CA ASN A 156 6.80 -17.41 -18.17
C ASN A 156 6.85 -17.71 -16.66
N LEU A 157 6.32 -16.80 -15.81
CA LEU A 157 6.28 -16.97 -14.37
C LEU A 157 4.88 -17.43 -13.89
N GLY A 158 3.86 -17.22 -14.72
CA GLY A 158 2.46 -17.33 -14.33
C GLY A 158 2.03 -18.73 -13.96
N ILE A 159 2.53 -19.75 -14.65
CA ILE A 159 2.17 -21.16 -14.36
C ILE A 159 2.73 -21.54 -12.99
N GLN A 160 4.00 -21.28 -12.72
CA GLN A 160 4.62 -21.58 -11.43
C GLN A 160 4.02 -20.74 -10.29
N GLY A 161 3.83 -19.45 -10.51
CA GLY A 161 3.19 -18.55 -9.55
C GLY A 161 1.73 -18.90 -9.29
N LEU A 162 1.00 -19.32 -10.33
CA LEU A 162 -0.38 -19.79 -10.21
C LEU A 162 -0.46 -21.06 -9.37
N PHE A 163 0.40 -22.07 -9.64
CA PHE A 163 0.46 -23.28 -8.84
C PHE A 163 0.85 -23.00 -7.38
N LEU A 164 1.80 -22.09 -7.14
CA LEU A 164 2.17 -21.65 -5.79
C LEU A 164 0.99 -20.99 -5.09
N ALA A 165 0.34 -20.01 -5.70
CA ALA A 165 -0.78 -19.29 -5.09
C ALA A 165 -1.98 -20.22 -4.84
N TRP A 166 -2.36 -21.03 -5.81
CA TRP A 166 -3.50 -21.95 -5.67
C TRP A 166 -3.20 -23.19 -4.86
N GLY A 167 -1.95 -23.60 -4.75
CA GLY A 167 -1.52 -24.73 -3.93
C GLY A 167 -1.23 -24.33 -2.49
N VAL A 168 -0.35 -23.36 -2.29
CA VAL A 168 0.14 -23.00 -0.94
C VAL A 168 -0.93 -22.27 -0.12
N THR A 169 -1.66 -21.32 -0.70
CA THR A 169 -2.65 -20.53 0.06
C THR A 169 -3.74 -21.39 0.70
N PRO A 170 -4.42 -22.30 -0.02
CA PRO A 170 -5.41 -23.19 0.59
C PRO A 170 -4.81 -24.13 1.65
N ILE A 171 -3.59 -24.62 1.42
CA ILE A 171 -2.90 -25.50 2.38
C ILE A 171 -2.62 -24.74 3.68
N VAL A 172 -2.06 -23.54 3.59
CA VAL A 172 -1.78 -22.69 4.77
C VAL A 172 -3.06 -22.35 5.50
N LEU A 173 -4.12 -21.96 4.78
CA LEU A 173 -5.43 -21.64 5.35
C LEU A 173 -6.01 -22.86 6.09
N PHE A 174 -5.93 -24.05 5.50
CA PHE A 174 -6.40 -25.29 6.12
C PHE A 174 -5.58 -25.65 7.36
N ILE A 175 -4.26 -25.58 7.29
CA ILE A 175 -3.37 -25.87 8.42
C ILE A 175 -3.66 -24.90 9.57
N MET A 176 -3.73 -23.61 9.29
CA MET A 176 -4.04 -22.58 10.31
C MET A 176 -5.41 -22.78 10.93
N TYR A 177 -6.42 -23.09 10.11
CA TYR A 177 -7.76 -23.39 10.62
C TYR A 177 -7.75 -24.62 11.54
N LYS A 178 -7.13 -25.69 11.10
CA LYS A 178 -7.06 -26.93 11.89
C LYS A 178 -6.25 -26.73 13.18
N TYR A 179 -5.13 -26.04 13.10
CA TYR A 179 -4.29 -25.74 14.26
C TYR A 179 -5.02 -24.85 15.27
N GLY A 180 -5.62 -23.78 14.82
CA GLY A 180 -6.36 -22.84 15.67
C GLY A 180 -7.58 -23.48 16.35
N THR A 181 -8.33 -24.32 15.62
CA THR A 181 -9.53 -24.98 16.19
C THR A 181 -9.19 -26.21 17.05
N SER A 182 -8.20 -27.03 16.66
CA SER A 182 -7.91 -28.31 17.33
C SER A 182 -6.88 -28.16 18.45
N VAL A 183 -5.83 -27.34 18.26
CA VAL A 183 -4.74 -27.18 19.23
C VAL A 183 -5.01 -26.00 20.17
N LEU A 184 -5.28 -24.82 19.60
CA LEU A 184 -5.52 -23.60 20.39
C LEU A 184 -6.95 -23.50 20.91
N LYS A 185 -7.87 -24.34 20.43
CA LYS A 185 -9.31 -24.36 20.81
C LYS A 185 -9.99 -23.00 20.70
N LEU A 186 -9.58 -22.20 19.70
CA LEU A 186 -10.16 -20.91 19.40
C LEU A 186 -11.56 -21.05 18.76
N ASP A 187 -12.35 -20.01 18.85
CA ASP A 187 -13.63 -19.93 18.13
C ASP A 187 -13.43 -20.12 16.63
N LYS A 188 -14.29 -20.90 16.00
CA LYS A 188 -14.19 -21.24 14.58
C LYS A 188 -14.22 -20.01 13.69
N THR A 189 -15.09 -19.04 14.01
CA THR A 189 -15.23 -17.81 13.23
C THR A 189 -13.97 -16.96 13.33
N LEU A 190 -13.43 -16.80 14.56
CA LEU A 190 -12.17 -16.10 14.77
C LEU A 190 -11.03 -16.76 14.00
N THR A 191 -10.93 -18.09 14.10
CA THR A 191 -9.86 -18.86 13.43
C THR A 191 -9.89 -18.72 11.91
N VAL A 192 -11.10 -18.73 11.30
CA VAL A 192 -11.23 -18.56 9.85
C VAL A 192 -10.81 -17.14 9.43
N ILE A 193 -11.19 -16.11 10.20
CA ILE A 193 -10.81 -14.73 9.90
C ILE A 193 -9.29 -14.56 10.03
N MET A 194 -8.68 -15.08 11.09
CA MET A 194 -7.22 -15.04 11.29
C MET A 194 -6.47 -15.82 10.21
N ALA A 195 -6.95 -17.01 9.85
CA ALA A 195 -6.36 -17.82 8.79
C ALA A 195 -6.38 -17.10 7.44
N ALA A 196 -7.49 -16.46 7.10
CA ALA A 196 -7.61 -15.68 5.88
C ALA A 196 -6.73 -14.43 5.90
N ALA A 197 -6.70 -13.71 7.02
CA ALA A 197 -5.84 -12.53 7.18
C ALA A 197 -4.36 -12.87 6.94
N THR A 198 -3.87 -13.94 7.55
CA THR A 198 -2.47 -14.36 7.44
C THR A 198 -2.11 -14.95 6.08
N SER A 199 -3.07 -15.60 5.40
CA SER A 199 -2.79 -16.34 4.16
C SER A 199 -2.92 -15.51 2.89
N VAL A 200 -3.59 -14.34 2.94
CA VAL A 200 -3.88 -13.53 1.75
C VAL A 200 -3.34 -12.11 1.91
N CYS A 201 -4.20 -11.13 2.13
CA CYS A 201 -3.83 -9.70 2.12
C CYS A 201 -4.10 -8.99 3.47
N GLY A 202 -4.06 -9.71 4.57
CA GLY A 202 -4.22 -9.13 5.91
C GLY A 202 -5.62 -8.59 6.14
N VAL A 203 -5.70 -7.29 6.42
CA VAL A 203 -6.94 -6.61 6.83
C VAL A 203 -8.08 -6.77 5.82
N SER A 204 -7.81 -6.67 4.53
CA SER A 204 -8.86 -6.79 3.49
C SER A 204 -9.48 -8.19 3.46
N ALA A 205 -8.66 -9.23 3.60
CA ALA A 205 -9.14 -10.61 3.71
C ALA A 205 -9.94 -10.82 5.00
N ALA A 206 -9.45 -10.28 6.13
CA ALA A 206 -10.17 -10.33 7.40
C ALA A 206 -11.56 -9.71 7.30
N ILE A 207 -11.68 -8.52 6.71
CA ILE A 207 -12.96 -7.83 6.52
C ILE A 207 -13.91 -8.64 5.63
N ALA A 208 -13.40 -9.14 4.50
CA ALA A 208 -14.20 -9.93 3.56
C ALA A 208 -14.76 -11.21 4.21
N VAL A 209 -13.89 -11.96 4.92
CA VAL A 209 -14.28 -13.19 5.60
C VAL A 209 -15.18 -12.91 6.81
N ALA A 210 -14.93 -11.86 7.56
CA ALA A 210 -15.80 -11.45 8.67
C ALA A 210 -17.21 -11.11 8.17
N ALA A 211 -17.33 -10.42 7.03
CA ALA A 211 -18.61 -10.13 6.40
C ALA A 211 -19.31 -11.41 5.90
N ALA A 212 -18.57 -12.33 5.25
CA ALA A 212 -19.13 -13.59 4.76
C ALA A 212 -19.58 -14.51 5.89
N THR A 213 -18.87 -14.55 6.99
CA THR A 213 -19.19 -15.35 8.18
C THR A 213 -20.15 -14.66 9.15
N LYS A 214 -20.58 -13.43 8.85
CA LYS A 214 -21.39 -12.58 9.74
C LYS A 214 -20.79 -12.46 11.14
N ALA A 215 -19.46 -12.34 11.21
CA ALA A 215 -18.72 -12.28 12.46
C ALA A 215 -19.07 -11.02 13.28
N ARG A 216 -18.95 -11.13 14.60
CA ARG A 216 -19.06 -9.97 15.47
C ARG A 216 -17.90 -9.01 15.23
N LYS A 217 -18.16 -7.72 15.39
CA LYS A 217 -17.15 -6.66 15.17
C LYS A 217 -15.93 -6.82 16.07
N GLU A 218 -16.11 -7.36 17.27
CA GLU A 218 -15.04 -7.61 18.23
C GLU A 218 -13.99 -8.60 17.69
N LEU A 219 -14.46 -9.68 17.01
CA LEU A 219 -13.58 -10.69 16.43
C LEU A 219 -12.76 -10.13 15.28
N LEU A 220 -13.36 -9.27 14.46
CA LEU A 220 -12.66 -8.57 13.39
C LEU A 220 -11.62 -7.61 13.96
N THR A 221 -11.99 -6.79 14.95
CA THR A 221 -11.08 -5.84 15.59
C THR A 221 -9.90 -6.58 16.24
N LEU A 222 -10.15 -7.68 16.92
CA LEU A 222 -9.11 -8.53 17.52
C LEU A 222 -8.14 -9.04 16.44
N THR A 223 -8.65 -9.56 15.31
CA THR A 223 -7.80 -10.07 14.22
C THR A 223 -6.95 -8.98 13.57
N ILE A 224 -7.48 -7.78 13.43
CA ILE A 224 -6.74 -6.65 12.82
C ILE A 224 -5.67 -6.09 13.77
N SER A 225 -5.85 -6.26 15.09
CA SER A 225 -4.90 -5.75 16.10
C SER A 225 -3.74 -6.71 16.41
N ILE A 226 -3.82 -7.95 15.96
CA ILE A 226 -2.75 -8.95 16.04
C ILE A 226 -1.91 -8.93 14.77
#